data_f2e1df985d1dbcdb69382cd801885f8e
#
_entry.id   f2e1df985d1dbcdb69382cd801885f8e
#
_cell.length_a   1.000
_cell.length_b   1.000
_cell.length_c   1.000
_cell.angle_alpha   90.00
_cell.angle_beta   90.00
_cell.angle_gamma   90.00
#
_symmetry.space_group_name_H-M   'P 1'
#
loop_
_entity.id
_entity.type
_entity.pdbx_description
1 polymer ?
#
loop_
_entity_poly.entity_id
_entity_poly.type
_entity_poly.pdbx_seq_one_letter_code
_entity_poly.pdbx_strand_id
1 'polypeptide(L)'
;MVTRSPSYDRKYTSPDSFRSGVIAILPMLVGTAPFGIVFGALAVEVGLGAWGGQGMSLFVFAGSAQFVGASLYGQGVSILVLAVTTFFINLRHILYGASIAPKLIDVNMRSRFLMAFLLTDEAFAIVSRFEKIRANYFWGAAIAMYLNWQLWTFLGIVAGREFSGLVTLDLGYLIVPAFIAIIIPQIKGSTAIMCAIFSICLSLLLDSMPHKFCLLYTSDAADEGLG
;
A
#
# COMPACT_ATOMS: atom_id res chain seq x y z
N MET A 1 -7.97 42.53 4.27
CA MET A 1 -8.73 41.25 4.19
C MET A 1 -9.04 40.99 2.73
N VAL A 2 -8.26 40.13 2.05
CA VAL A 2 -8.44 39.85 0.64
C VAL A 2 -9.56 38.81 0.51
N THR A 3 -10.73 39.23 0.07
CA THR A 3 -11.86 38.32 -0.24
C THR A 3 -11.51 37.51 -1.49
N ARG A 4 -11.11 36.24 -1.31
CA ARG A 4 -10.88 35.31 -2.42
C ARG A 4 -12.21 35.06 -3.15
N SER A 5 -12.18 35.04 -4.48
CA SER A 5 -13.38 34.83 -5.28
C SER A 5 -13.98 33.42 -5.06
N PRO A 6 -15.31 33.25 -5.12
CA PRO A 6 -15.95 31.94 -4.97
C PRO A 6 -15.48 30.88 -5.99
N SER A 7 -15.00 31.30 -7.16
CA SER A 7 -14.43 30.43 -8.19
C SER A 7 -13.05 29.87 -7.79
N TYR A 8 -12.23 30.66 -7.06
CA TYR A 8 -10.96 30.21 -6.52
C TYR A 8 -11.15 29.12 -5.48
N ASP A 9 -12.05 29.30 -4.51
CA ASP A 9 -12.33 28.31 -3.46
C ASP A 9 -12.84 26.96 -4.06
N ARG A 10 -13.60 27.00 -5.15
CA ARG A 10 -14.13 25.81 -5.81
C ARG A 10 -13.04 24.99 -6.52
N LYS A 11 -11.96 25.60 -6.98
CA LYS A 11 -10.84 24.93 -7.67
C LYS A 11 -9.92 24.21 -6.70
N TYR A 12 -9.77 24.71 -5.48
CA TYR A 12 -8.80 24.21 -4.49
C TYR A 12 -9.43 23.42 -3.33
N THR A 13 -10.76 23.37 -3.28
CA THR A 13 -11.51 22.59 -2.27
C THR A 13 -12.10 21.35 -2.93
N SER A 14 -11.97 20.19 -2.28
CA SER A 14 -12.58 18.95 -2.78
C SER A 14 -14.11 19.06 -2.78
N PRO A 15 -14.81 18.35 -3.69
CA PRO A 15 -16.27 18.25 -3.66
C PRO A 15 -16.78 17.75 -2.29
N ASP A 16 -17.96 18.21 -1.87
CA ASP A 16 -18.61 17.73 -0.66
C ASP A 16 -19.60 16.60 -0.97
N SER A 17 -19.07 15.52 -1.53
CA SER A 17 -19.88 14.38 -1.94
C SER A 17 -19.08 13.09 -1.84
N PHE A 18 -19.65 12.13 -1.14
CA PHE A 18 -19.13 10.76 -1.06
C PHE A 18 -19.01 10.13 -2.47
N ARG A 19 -20.05 10.26 -3.29
CA ARG A 19 -20.06 9.75 -4.66
C ARG A 19 -18.92 10.31 -5.52
N SER A 20 -18.60 11.59 -5.35
CA SER A 20 -17.47 12.20 -6.08
C SER A 20 -16.13 11.60 -5.67
N GLY A 21 -15.95 11.22 -4.41
CA GLY A 21 -14.77 10.49 -3.94
C GLY A 21 -14.67 9.09 -4.55
N VAL A 22 -15.78 8.36 -4.58
CA VAL A 22 -15.86 7.03 -5.23
C VAL A 22 -15.51 7.12 -6.72
N ILE A 23 -16.10 8.06 -7.44
CA ILE A 23 -15.84 8.23 -8.89
C ILE A 23 -14.37 8.59 -9.15
N ALA A 24 -13.81 9.44 -8.31
CA ALA A 24 -12.43 9.90 -8.50
C ALA A 24 -11.39 8.76 -8.32
N ILE A 25 -11.67 7.77 -7.47
CA ILE A 25 -10.75 6.66 -7.22
C ILE A 25 -10.96 5.46 -8.17
N LEU A 26 -12.06 5.41 -8.93
CA LEU A 26 -12.38 4.28 -9.82
C LEU A 26 -11.22 3.79 -10.70
N PRO A 27 -10.43 4.66 -11.36
CA PRO A 27 -9.30 4.19 -12.17
C PRO A 27 -8.26 3.42 -11.35
N MET A 28 -8.07 3.80 -10.08
CA MET A 28 -7.12 3.14 -9.19
C MET A 28 -7.66 1.81 -8.66
N LEU A 29 -9.00 1.69 -8.49
CA LEU A 29 -9.62 0.41 -8.10
C LEU A 29 -9.33 -0.68 -9.13
N VAL A 30 -9.42 -0.35 -10.42
CA VAL A 30 -9.09 -1.28 -11.51
C VAL A 30 -7.60 -1.63 -11.49
N GLY A 31 -6.73 -0.64 -11.27
CA GLY A 31 -5.29 -0.84 -11.21
C GLY A 31 -4.84 -1.70 -10.03
N THR A 32 -5.51 -1.63 -8.88
CA THR A 32 -5.16 -2.39 -7.67
C THR A 32 -5.78 -3.79 -7.63
N ALA A 33 -6.77 -4.07 -8.47
CA ALA A 33 -7.46 -5.36 -8.52
C ALA A 33 -6.50 -6.56 -8.70
N PRO A 34 -5.61 -6.60 -9.70
CA PRO A 34 -4.68 -7.71 -9.89
C PRO A 34 -3.75 -7.90 -8.68
N PHE A 35 -3.37 -6.80 -7.99
CA PHE A 35 -2.53 -6.91 -6.80
C PHE A 35 -3.25 -7.56 -5.62
N GLY A 36 -4.52 -7.22 -5.40
CA GLY A 36 -5.33 -7.88 -4.39
C GLY A 36 -5.45 -9.39 -4.64
N ILE A 37 -5.64 -9.79 -5.91
CA ILE A 37 -5.68 -11.20 -6.30
C ILE A 37 -4.34 -11.88 -6.02
N VAL A 38 -3.23 -11.30 -6.47
CA VAL A 38 -1.88 -11.86 -6.27
C VAL A 38 -1.56 -11.96 -4.79
N PHE A 39 -1.90 -10.94 -3.98
CA PHE A 39 -1.71 -10.99 -2.53
C PHE A 39 -2.52 -12.13 -1.89
N GLY A 40 -3.80 -12.27 -2.26
CA GLY A 40 -4.66 -13.35 -1.74
C GLY A 40 -4.11 -14.74 -2.05
N ALA A 41 -3.66 -14.96 -3.29
CA ALA A 41 -3.03 -16.22 -3.72
C ALA A 41 -1.71 -16.48 -2.97
N LEU A 42 -0.83 -15.45 -2.87
CA LEU A 42 0.43 -15.52 -2.11
C LEU A 42 0.18 -15.90 -0.64
N ALA A 43 -0.82 -15.29 0.02
CA ALA A 43 -1.13 -15.60 1.41
C ALA A 43 -1.48 -17.07 1.64
N VAL A 44 -2.13 -17.72 0.66
CA VAL A 44 -2.40 -19.17 0.69
C VAL A 44 -1.12 -19.95 0.48
N GLU A 45 -0.31 -19.59 -0.51
CA GLU A 45 0.93 -20.27 -0.89
C GLU A 45 1.95 -20.30 0.24
N VAL A 46 2.17 -19.16 0.92
CA VAL A 46 3.12 -19.05 2.04
C VAL A 46 2.60 -19.64 3.36
N GLY A 47 1.44 -20.25 3.37
CA GLY A 47 0.88 -20.93 4.55
C GLY A 47 0.17 -20.01 5.56
N LEU A 48 -0.05 -18.73 5.27
CA LEU A 48 -0.90 -17.85 6.10
C LEU A 48 -2.36 -18.30 6.11
N GLY A 49 -2.77 -19.00 5.04
CA GLY A 49 -4.14 -19.47 4.86
C GLY A 49 -5.14 -18.33 4.63
N ALA A 50 -6.41 -18.71 4.49
CA ALA A 50 -7.47 -17.76 4.15
C ALA A 50 -7.69 -16.70 5.24
N TRP A 51 -7.72 -17.12 6.48
CA TRP A 51 -7.96 -16.21 7.62
C TRP A 51 -6.81 -15.26 7.85
N GLY A 52 -5.55 -15.73 7.70
CA GLY A 52 -4.37 -14.87 7.80
C GLY A 52 -4.32 -13.84 6.68
N GLY A 53 -4.50 -14.26 5.44
CA GLY A 53 -4.50 -13.36 4.27
C GLY A 53 -5.61 -12.31 4.35
N GLN A 54 -6.86 -12.72 4.62
CA GLN A 54 -7.96 -11.78 4.76
C GLN A 54 -7.82 -10.89 6.01
N GLY A 55 -7.30 -11.44 7.11
CA GLY A 55 -7.01 -10.70 8.33
C GLY A 55 -5.97 -9.59 8.11
N MET A 56 -4.91 -9.87 7.35
CA MET A 56 -3.95 -8.83 6.96
C MET A 56 -4.62 -7.71 6.14
N SER A 57 -5.50 -8.05 5.20
CA SER A 57 -6.23 -7.05 4.42
C SER A 57 -7.20 -6.23 5.28
N LEU A 58 -7.84 -6.85 6.29
CA LEU A 58 -8.76 -6.16 7.19
C LEU A 58 -8.04 -5.20 8.16
N PHE A 59 -6.91 -5.61 8.74
CA PHE A 59 -6.28 -4.92 9.87
C PHE A 59 -5.01 -4.17 9.52
N VAL A 60 -4.26 -4.61 8.50
CA VAL A 60 -3.02 -3.93 8.06
C VAL A 60 -3.32 -2.95 6.94
N PHE A 61 -4.09 -3.36 5.93
CA PHE A 61 -4.55 -2.55 4.80
C PHE A 61 -3.44 -1.67 4.17
N ALA A 62 -2.27 -2.25 3.99
CA ALA A 62 -1.11 -1.60 3.38
C ALA A 62 -0.44 -2.58 2.42
N GLY A 63 -0.78 -2.51 1.13
CA GLY A 63 -0.43 -3.51 0.12
C GLY A 63 1.05 -3.92 0.14
N SER A 64 2.00 -2.99 0.05
CA SER A 64 3.44 -3.31 0.09
C SER A 64 3.87 -3.98 1.40
N ALA A 65 3.37 -3.53 2.56
CA ALA A 65 3.67 -4.16 3.84
C ALA A 65 3.06 -5.57 3.94
N GLN A 66 1.88 -5.77 3.32
CA GLN A 66 1.25 -7.09 3.27
C GLN A 66 2.05 -8.07 2.42
N PHE A 67 2.52 -7.66 1.23
CA PHE A 67 3.35 -8.50 0.38
C PHE A 67 4.66 -8.90 1.05
N VAL A 68 5.39 -7.91 1.58
CA VAL A 68 6.65 -8.17 2.28
C VAL A 68 6.41 -9.02 3.54
N GLY A 69 5.38 -8.68 4.32
CA GLY A 69 5.03 -9.43 5.51
C GLY A 69 4.67 -10.89 5.22
N ALA A 70 3.89 -11.16 4.16
CA ALA A 70 3.55 -12.50 3.73
C ALA A 70 4.79 -13.28 3.27
N SER A 71 5.66 -12.65 2.47
CA SER A 71 6.89 -13.27 1.98
C SER A 71 7.85 -13.63 3.13
N LEU A 72 8.06 -12.72 4.10
CA LEU A 72 8.87 -12.98 5.28
C LEU A 72 8.28 -14.08 6.17
N TYR A 73 6.95 -14.13 6.28
CA TYR A 73 6.27 -15.19 7.01
C TYR A 73 6.53 -16.57 6.37
N GLY A 74 6.42 -16.66 5.02
CA GLY A 74 6.71 -17.89 4.27
C GLY A 74 8.15 -18.37 4.41
N GLN A 75 9.10 -17.45 4.64
CA GLN A 75 10.50 -17.75 4.90
C GLN A 75 10.79 -18.16 6.37
N GLY A 76 9.78 -18.18 7.22
CA GLY A 76 9.95 -18.53 8.64
C GLY A 76 10.68 -17.48 9.48
N VAL A 77 10.75 -16.25 9.00
CA VAL A 77 11.43 -15.14 9.71
C VAL A 77 10.71 -14.83 11.02
N SER A 78 11.46 -14.46 12.05
CA SER A 78 10.89 -14.18 13.36
C SER A 78 9.86 -13.04 13.33
N ILE A 79 8.85 -13.14 14.18
CA ILE A 79 7.77 -12.14 14.27
C ILE A 79 8.30 -10.73 14.54
N LEU A 80 9.39 -10.62 15.30
CA LEU A 80 10.02 -9.33 15.60
C LEU A 80 10.57 -8.68 14.34
N VAL A 81 11.30 -9.42 13.51
CA VAL A 81 11.88 -8.92 12.25
C VAL A 81 10.74 -8.53 11.29
N LEU A 82 9.71 -9.37 11.18
CA LEU A 82 8.52 -9.07 10.38
C LEU A 82 7.85 -7.76 10.84
N ALA A 83 7.63 -7.59 12.14
CA ALA A 83 7.01 -6.39 12.70
C ALA A 83 7.85 -5.13 12.45
N VAL A 84 9.17 -5.21 12.66
CA VAL A 84 10.09 -4.08 12.43
C VAL A 84 10.13 -3.71 10.95
N THR A 85 10.25 -4.70 10.06
CA THR A 85 10.28 -4.45 8.60
C THR A 85 8.99 -3.82 8.12
N THR A 86 7.83 -4.35 8.50
CA THR A 86 6.53 -3.79 8.11
C THR A 86 6.30 -2.40 8.71
N PHE A 87 6.79 -2.14 9.91
CA PHE A 87 6.77 -0.81 10.53
C PHE A 87 7.55 0.21 9.67
N PHE A 88 8.79 -0.11 9.26
CA PHE A 88 9.58 0.78 8.43
C PHE A 88 8.93 1.05 7.07
N ILE A 89 8.36 0.03 6.42
CA ILE A 89 7.63 0.18 5.15
C ILE A 89 6.44 1.15 5.33
N ASN A 90 5.76 1.09 6.46
CA ASN A 90 4.58 1.90 6.76
C ASN A 90 4.89 3.31 7.27
N LEU A 91 6.15 3.69 7.53
CA LEU A 91 6.52 5.07 7.92
C LEU A 91 6.04 6.12 6.92
N ARG A 92 5.90 5.77 5.65
CA ARG A 92 5.34 6.65 4.61
C ARG A 92 3.94 7.17 4.95
N HIS A 93 3.11 6.38 5.66
CA HIS A 93 1.77 6.80 6.07
C HIS A 93 1.80 7.96 7.07
N ILE A 94 2.86 8.08 7.87
CA ILE A 94 3.09 9.24 8.76
C ILE A 94 3.25 10.50 7.92
N LEU A 95 4.03 10.44 6.83
CA LEU A 95 4.24 11.57 5.93
C LEU A 95 2.95 11.96 5.20
N TYR A 96 2.16 10.97 4.77
CA TYR A 96 0.86 11.21 4.15
C TYR A 96 -0.11 11.88 5.13
N GLY A 97 -0.20 11.35 6.36
CA GLY A 97 -1.02 11.91 7.42
C GLY A 97 -0.61 13.34 7.77
N ALA A 98 0.68 13.61 7.93
CA ALA A 98 1.20 14.95 8.20
C ALA A 98 0.87 15.94 7.07
N SER A 99 0.93 15.50 5.82
CA SER A 99 0.59 16.33 4.65
C SER A 99 -0.91 16.64 4.55
N ILE A 100 -1.78 15.69 4.91
CA ILE A 100 -3.24 15.81 4.74
C ILE A 100 -3.91 16.43 5.96
N ALA A 101 -3.43 16.16 7.17
CA ALA A 101 -4.09 16.58 8.41
C ALA A 101 -4.41 18.09 8.48
N PRO A 102 -3.52 19.02 8.03
CA PRO A 102 -3.83 20.45 8.02
C PRO A 102 -4.90 20.86 7.01
N LYS A 103 -5.12 20.01 5.97
CA LYS A 103 -6.06 20.29 4.88
C LYS A 103 -7.48 19.80 5.18
N LEU A 104 -7.66 18.94 6.20
CA LEU A 104 -8.97 18.39 6.57
C LEU A 104 -9.84 19.45 7.25
N ILE A 105 -11.02 19.72 6.67
CA ILE A 105 -11.98 20.72 7.17
C ILE A 105 -13.03 20.01 8.02
N ASP A 106 -13.33 20.60 9.18
CA ASP A 106 -14.43 20.20 10.06
C ASP A 106 -14.47 18.70 10.40
N VAL A 107 -13.30 18.10 10.61
CA VAL A 107 -13.16 16.68 10.95
C VAL A 107 -12.79 16.52 12.42
N ASN A 108 -13.61 15.80 13.17
CA ASN A 108 -13.33 15.49 14.56
C ASN A 108 -12.18 14.46 14.72
N MET A 109 -11.60 14.37 15.91
CA MET A 109 -10.42 13.53 16.17
C MET A 109 -10.68 12.03 15.90
N ARG A 110 -11.87 11.52 16.21
CA ARG A 110 -12.21 10.11 15.97
C ARG A 110 -12.25 9.79 14.47
N SER A 111 -12.85 10.67 13.68
CA SER A 111 -12.85 10.53 12.22
C SER A 111 -11.44 10.64 11.64
N ARG A 112 -10.59 11.52 12.16
CA ARG A 112 -9.18 11.63 11.73
C ARG A 112 -8.42 10.33 11.98
N PHE A 113 -8.64 9.66 13.10
CA PHE A 113 -8.01 8.39 13.40
C PHE A 113 -8.42 7.28 12.40
N LEU A 114 -9.73 7.17 12.11
CA LEU A 114 -10.22 6.22 11.11
C LEU A 114 -9.76 6.57 9.69
N MET A 115 -9.69 7.86 9.35
CA MET A 115 -9.13 8.32 8.08
C MET A 115 -7.64 7.95 7.95
N ALA A 116 -6.87 8.03 9.03
CA ALA A 116 -5.46 7.65 9.03
C ALA A 116 -5.28 6.14 8.75
N PHE A 117 -6.16 5.29 9.29
CA PHE A 117 -6.17 3.85 8.99
C PHE A 117 -6.48 3.55 7.52
N LEU A 118 -7.44 4.28 6.93
CA LEU A 118 -7.86 4.08 5.53
C LEU A 118 -7.04 4.87 4.51
N LEU A 119 -5.98 5.56 4.95
CA LEU A 119 -5.14 6.39 4.10
C LEU A 119 -4.10 5.53 3.37
N THR A 120 -4.43 5.10 2.17
CA THR A 120 -3.51 4.40 1.26
C THR A 120 -2.83 5.36 0.29
N ASP A 121 -1.86 4.86 -0.49
CA ASP A 121 -1.17 5.61 -1.54
C ASP A 121 -2.16 6.19 -2.56
N GLU A 122 -3.17 5.41 -2.94
CA GLU A 122 -4.19 5.78 -3.92
C GLU A 122 -5.13 6.84 -3.35
N ALA A 123 -5.59 6.66 -2.11
CA ALA A 123 -6.42 7.66 -1.44
C ALA A 123 -5.64 8.98 -1.27
N PHE A 124 -4.37 8.90 -0.87
CA PHE A 124 -3.49 10.06 -0.79
C PHE A 124 -3.36 10.78 -2.13
N ALA A 125 -3.09 10.05 -3.22
CA ALA A 125 -2.93 10.63 -4.55
C ALA A 125 -4.17 11.41 -5.02
N ILE A 126 -5.38 10.92 -4.67
CA ILE A 126 -6.64 11.58 -5.02
C ILE A 126 -6.88 12.86 -4.21
N VAL A 127 -6.59 12.83 -2.89
CA VAL A 127 -6.96 13.94 -2.01
C VAL A 127 -5.86 15.00 -1.89
N SER A 128 -4.58 14.64 -2.05
CA SER A 128 -3.44 15.55 -1.86
C SER A 128 -3.43 16.76 -2.80
N ARG A 129 -4.08 16.64 -3.96
CA ARG A 129 -4.22 17.70 -4.95
C ARG A 129 -5.06 18.91 -4.49
N PHE A 130 -5.82 18.76 -3.42
CA PHE A 130 -6.64 19.83 -2.87
C PHE A 130 -5.93 20.53 -1.72
N GLU A 131 -6.17 21.83 -1.57
CA GLU A 131 -5.73 22.62 -0.40
C GLU A 131 -6.68 22.42 0.79
N LYS A 132 -7.96 22.14 0.51
CA LYS A 132 -8.99 21.88 1.52
C LYS A 132 -9.71 20.57 1.17
N ILE A 133 -9.75 19.64 2.11
CA ILE A 133 -10.31 18.29 1.92
C ILE A 133 -11.56 18.16 2.77
N ARG A 134 -12.70 17.91 2.13
CA ARG A 134 -13.96 17.60 2.82
C ARG A 134 -14.03 16.11 3.17
N ALA A 135 -14.53 15.83 4.37
CA ALA A 135 -14.60 14.47 4.91
C ALA A 135 -15.34 13.49 3.99
N ASN A 136 -16.50 13.90 3.43
CA ASN A 136 -17.31 13.04 2.58
C ASN A 136 -16.56 12.57 1.33
N TYR A 137 -15.76 13.44 0.71
CA TYR A 137 -14.95 13.09 -0.45
C TYR A 137 -13.86 12.07 -0.08
N PHE A 138 -13.16 12.28 1.03
CA PHE A 138 -12.16 11.35 1.53
C PHE A 138 -12.78 9.98 1.82
N TRP A 139 -13.90 9.96 2.56
CA TRP A 139 -14.60 8.72 2.89
C TRP A 139 -15.05 7.93 1.67
N GLY A 140 -15.56 8.63 0.64
CA GLY A 140 -15.94 7.99 -0.62
C GLY A 140 -14.77 7.27 -1.29
N ALA A 141 -13.63 7.94 -1.41
CA ALA A 141 -12.43 7.35 -2.01
C ALA A 141 -11.87 6.21 -1.15
N ALA A 142 -11.69 6.44 0.15
CA ALA A 142 -11.04 5.51 1.06
C ALA A 142 -11.85 4.22 1.29
N ILE A 143 -13.16 4.33 1.50
CA ILE A 143 -14.04 3.17 1.69
C ILE A 143 -14.15 2.34 0.40
N ALA A 144 -14.26 3.00 -0.76
CA ALA A 144 -14.28 2.30 -2.04
C ALA A 144 -12.99 1.48 -2.25
N MET A 145 -11.82 2.07 -1.94
CA MET A 145 -10.54 1.37 -2.00
C MET A 145 -10.47 0.21 -1.02
N TYR A 146 -10.91 0.42 0.23
CA TYR A 146 -10.93 -0.63 1.25
C TYR A 146 -11.77 -1.84 0.82
N LEU A 147 -13.00 -1.61 0.38
CA LEU A 147 -13.89 -2.68 -0.08
C LEU A 147 -13.34 -3.39 -1.32
N ASN A 148 -12.78 -2.63 -2.26
CA ASN A 148 -12.12 -3.18 -3.44
C ASN A 148 -10.98 -4.12 -3.06
N TRP A 149 -10.11 -3.70 -2.14
CA TRP A 149 -8.99 -4.51 -1.69
C TRP A 149 -9.45 -5.79 -0.97
N GLN A 150 -10.48 -5.69 -0.11
CA GLN A 150 -11.07 -6.85 0.55
C GLN A 150 -11.61 -7.87 -0.47
N LEU A 151 -12.35 -7.38 -1.47
CA LEU A 151 -12.94 -8.21 -2.52
C LEU A 151 -11.86 -8.97 -3.30
N TRP A 152 -10.85 -8.25 -3.81
CA TRP A 152 -9.82 -8.88 -4.64
C TRP A 152 -8.89 -9.80 -3.84
N THR A 153 -8.59 -9.46 -2.58
CA THR A 153 -7.89 -10.38 -1.67
C THR A 153 -8.69 -11.67 -1.48
N PHE A 154 -10.00 -11.57 -1.22
CA PHE A 154 -10.86 -12.74 -1.06
C PHE A 154 -10.88 -13.61 -2.32
N LEU A 155 -11.07 -13.01 -3.49
CA LEU A 155 -11.04 -13.71 -4.77
C LEU A 155 -9.68 -14.36 -5.02
N GLY A 156 -8.59 -13.70 -4.67
CA GLY A 156 -7.23 -14.23 -4.75
C GLY A 156 -7.02 -15.44 -3.83
N ILE A 157 -7.56 -15.40 -2.61
CA ILE A 157 -7.52 -16.53 -1.66
C ILE A 157 -8.29 -17.74 -2.23
N VAL A 158 -9.48 -17.50 -2.77
CA VAL A 158 -10.28 -18.57 -3.39
C VAL A 158 -9.53 -19.17 -4.58
N ALA A 159 -9.00 -18.33 -5.47
CA ALA A 159 -8.23 -18.79 -6.63
C ALA A 159 -6.97 -19.56 -6.20
N GLY A 160 -6.22 -19.08 -5.22
CA GLY A 160 -5.03 -19.76 -4.70
C GLY A 160 -5.32 -21.13 -4.09
N ARG A 161 -6.49 -21.33 -3.51
CA ARG A 161 -6.93 -22.63 -2.98
C ARG A 161 -7.32 -23.62 -4.07
N GLU A 162 -8.12 -23.18 -5.04
CA GLU A 162 -8.64 -24.03 -6.10
C GLU A 162 -7.55 -24.43 -7.12
N PHE A 163 -6.59 -23.51 -7.37
CA PHE A 163 -5.56 -23.70 -8.38
C PHE A 163 -4.17 -24.04 -7.80
N SER A 164 -4.06 -24.32 -6.50
CA SER A 164 -2.79 -24.64 -5.83
C SER A 164 -1.99 -25.79 -6.45
N GLY A 165 -2.65 -26.67 -7.21
CA GLY A 165 -2.00 -27.77 -7.96
C GLY A 165 -1.67 -27.46 -9.43
N LEU A 166 -2.16 -26.35 -9.98
CA LEU A 166 -1.98 -25.97 -11.38
C LEU A 166 -0.99 -24.82 -11.57
N VAL A 167 -0.77 -24.02 -10.54
CA VAL A 167 0.15 -22.90 -10.58
C VAL A 167 1.52 -23.37 -10.08
N THR A 168 2.30 -23.97 -10.98
CA THR A 168 3.74 -24.23 -10.77
C THR A 168 4.59 -22.95 -10.90
N LEU A 169 3.96 -21.80 -11.07
CA LEU A 169 4.61 -20.51 -11.08
C LEU A 169 4.87 -20.11 -9.63
N ASP A 170 6.12 -20.02 -9.28
CA ASP A 170 6.54 -19.36 -8.04
C ASP A 170 5.98 -17.92 -8.05
N LEU A 171 4.88 -17.69 -7.31
CA LEU A 171 4.19 -16.41 -7.25
C LEU A 171 5.12 -15.30 -6.72
N GLY A 172 6.21 -15.67 -6.06
CA GLY A 172 7.26 -14.73 -5.67
C GLY A 172 7.82 -13.96 -6.87
N TYR A 173 7.96 -14.60 -8.04
CA TYR A 173 8.40 -13.91 -9.25
C TYR A 173 7.37 -12.94 -9.83
N LEU A 174 6.09 -13.07 -9.51
CA LEU A 174 5.06 -12.14 -9.97
C LEU A 174 5.01 -10.84 -9.16
N ILE A 175 5.57 -10.83 -7.96
CA ILE A 175 5.60 -9.65 -7.08
C ILE A 175 6.43 -8.54 -7.74
N VAL A 176 7.61 -8.86 -8.28
CA VAL A 176 8.51 -7.87 -8.87
C VAL A 176 7.88 -7.14 -10.07
N PRO A 177 7.37 -7.82 -11.12
CA PRO A 177 6.71 -7.13 -12.23
C PRO A 177 5.43 -6.40 -11.79
N ALA A 178 4.73 -6.92 -10.78
CA ALA A 178 3.57 -6.27 -10.21
C ALA A 178 3.95 -4.91 -9.58
N PHE A 179 4.99 -4.86 -8.73
CA PHE A 179 5.48 -3.59 -8.19
C PHE A 179 6.00 -2.64 -9.26
N ILE A 180 6.73 -3.14 -10.27
CA ILE A 180 7.19 -2.35 -11.40
C ILE A 180 6.01 -1.70 -12.14
N ALA A 181 4.94 -2.45 -12.38
CA ALA A 181 3.75 -1.96 -13.05
C ALA A 181 3.03 -0.83 -12.28
N ILE A 182 3.09 -0.85 -10.93
CA ILE A 182 2.56 0.26 -10.12
C ILE A 182 3.49 1.47 -10.14
N ILE A 183 4.80 1.25 -10.01
CA ILE A 183 5.77 2.32 -9.80
C ILE A 183 5.99 3.13 -11.09
N ILE A 184 6.11 2.46 -12.25
CA ILE A 184 6.42 3.13 -13.52
C ILE A 184 5.44 4.29 -13.85
N PRO A 185 4.11 4.14 -13.75
CA PRO A 185 3.19 5.24 -14.03
C PRO A 185 3.27 6.41 -13.04
N GLN A 186 3.84 6.18 -11.85
CA GLN A 186 3.99 7.18 -10.80
C GLN A 186 5.27 8.00 -10.94
N ILE A 187 6.27 7.50 -11.68
CA ILE A 187 7.51 8.22 -11.95
C ILE A 187 7.23 9.34 -12.96
N LYS A 188 6.81 10.49 -12.44
CA LYS A 188 6.55 11.69 -13.24
C LYS A 188 7.46 12.83 -12.77
N GLY A 189 8.26 13.36 -13.72
CA GLY A 189 9.17 14.47 -13.45
C GLY A 189 10.56 14.03 -13.01
N SER A 190 11.53 14.96 -13.16
CA SER A 190 12.95 14.73 -12.90
C SER A 190 13.28 14.31 -11.47
N THR A 191 12.58 14.88 -10.49
CA THR A 191 12.77 14.56 -9.07
C THR A 191 12.43 13.11 -8.76
N ALA A 192 11.32 12.58 -9.29
CA ALA A 192 10.92 11.19 -9.10
C ALA A 192 11.92 10.22 -9.77
N ILE A 193 12.42 10.56 -10.96
CA ILE A 193 13.45 9.80 -11.66
C ILE A 193 14.75 9.78 -10.84
N MET A 194 15.19 10.92 -10.32
CA MET A 194 16.39 11.00 -9.49
C MET A 194 16.26 10.18 -8.22
N CYS A 195 15.10 10.24 -7.54
CA CYS A 195 14.83 9.41 -6.37
C CYS A 195 14.85 7.91 -6.70
N ALA A 196 14.27 7.51 -7.82
CA ALA A 196 14.27 6.11 -8.26
C ALA A 196 15.70 5.63 -8.55
N ILE A 197 16.50 6.41 -9.30
CA ILE A 197 17.91 6.08 -9.59
C ILE A 197 18.72 6.00 -8.30
N PHE A 198 18.58 6.99 -7.42
CA PHE A 198 19.28 6.99 -6.13
C PHE A 198 18.93 5.77 -5.28
N SER A 199 17.65 5.40 -5.22
CA SER A 199 17.19 4.22 -4.47
C SER A 199 17.77 2.92 -5.06
N ILE A 200 17.81 2.78 -6.39
CA ILE A 200 18.41 1.63 -7.06
C ILE A 200 19.92 1.57 -6.76
N CYS A 201 20.64 2.67 -6.92
CA CYS A 201 22.09 2.73 -6.64
C CYS A 201 22.37 2.39 -5.17
N LEU A 202 21.60 2.95 -4.25
CA LEU A 202 21.76 2.69 -2.81
C LEU A 202 21.48 1.22 -2.47
N SER A 203 20.45 0.63 -3.06
CA SER A 203 20.12 -0.79 -2.88
C SER A 203 21.25 -1.70 -3.36
N LEU A 204 21.80 -1.43 -4.55
CA LEU A 204 22.94 -2.20 -5.10
C LEU A 204 24.22 -2.04 -4.27
N LEU A 205 24.46 -0.84 -3.73
CA LEU A 205 25.61 -0.60 -2.84
C LEU A 205 25.47 -1.34 -1.52
N LEU A 206 24.27 -1.37 -0.95
CA LEU A 206 24.00 -2.07 0.31
C LEU A 206 24.05 -3.59 0.15
N ASP A 207 23.63 -4.11 -1.01
CA ASP A 207 23.71 -5.54 -1.33
C ASP A 207 25.16 -6.03 -1.46
N SER A 208 26.08 -5.17 -1.93
CA SER A 208 27.50 -5.49 -2.07
C SER A 208 28.31 -5.39 -0.76
N MET A 209 27.71 -4.94 0.35
CA MET A 209 28.41 -4.83 1.63
C MET A 209 28.47 -6.17 2.38
N PRO A 210 29.64 -6.56 2.95
CA PRO A 210 29.85 -7.86 3.59
C PRO A 210 29.06 -8.08 4.90
N HIS A 211 28.46 -7.04 5.45
CA HIS A 211 27.49 -7.11 6.53
C HIS A 211 26.15 -6.72 5.93
N LYS A 212 25.31 -7.71 5.66
CA LYS A 212 23.96 -7.53 5.12
C LYS A 212 23.12 -6.64 6.05
N PHE A 213 23.35 -5.33 6.03
CA PHE A 213 22.55 -4.32 6.71
C PHE A 213 21.17 -4.14 6.08
N CYS A 214 20.84 -4.93 5.06
CA CYS A 214 19.53 -4.93 4.46
C CYS A 214 18.55 -5.71 5.35
N LEU A 215 17.85 -5.03 6.24
CA LEU A 215 16.71 -5.57 7.03
C LEU A 215 15.61 -6.20 6.13
N LEU A 216 15.73 -6.05 4.81
CA LEU A 216 14.86 -6.64 3.81
C LEU A 216 15.36 -7.98 3.26
N TYR A 217 16.59 -8.40 3.61
CA TYR A 217 17.21 -9.61 3.05
C TYR A 217 17.76 -10.51 4.15
N THR A 218 16.91 -10.95 5.06
CA THR A 218 17.30 -11.85 6.15
C THR A 218 17.08 -13.33 5.85
N SER A 219 16.98 -13.72 4.57
CA SER A 219 16.82 -15.14 4.22
C SER A 219 18.03 -15.99 4.58
N ASP A 220 19.26 -15.42 4.56
CA ASP A 220 20.47 -16.20 4.85
C ASP A 220 20.82 -16.31 6.34
N ALA A 221 20.26 -15.47 7.20
CA ALA A 221 20.50 -15.56 8.65
C ALA A 221 19.81 -16.75 9.31
N ALA A 222 18.82 -17.34 8.63
CA ALA A 222 18.13 -18.55 9.12
C ALA A 222 18.89 -19.84 8.77
N ASP A 223 19.68 -19.84 7.69
CA ASP A 223 20.42 -21.02 7.26
C ASP A 223 21.74 -21.23 8.03
N GLU A 224 22.34 -20.18 8.57
CA GLU A 224 23.58 -20.31 9.37
C GLU A 224 23.35 -20.71 10.84
N GLY A 225 22.12 -20.75 11.29
CA GLY A 225 21.76 -21.13 12.70
C GLY A 225 21.49 -22.61 12.93
N LEU A 226 21.59 -23.47 11.91
CA LEU A 226 21.31 -24.92 11.98
C LEU A 226 22.52 -25.79 11.58
N GLY A 227 23.72 -25.29 11.72
CA GLY A 227 24.97 -26.04 11.58
C GLY A 227 25.53 -26.46 12.93
#